data_fc4d75d1b4db8fc22d072bcc16945c0d
#
_entry.id   fc4d75d1b4db8fc22d072bcc16945c0d
#
_cell.length_a   1.000
_cell.length_b   1.000
_cell.length_c   1.000
_cell.angle_alpha   90.00
_cell.angle_beta   90.00
_cell.angle_gamma   90.00
#
_symmetry.space_group_name_H-M   'P 1'
#
loop_
_entity.id
_entity.type
_entity.pdbx_description
1 polymer ?
#
loop_
_entity_poly.entity_id
_entity_poly.type
_entity_poly.pdbx_seq_one_letter_code
_entity_poly.pdbx_strand_id
1 'polypeptide(L)'
;AQQSPPPPGASLPTAPPAAAGAPPRGREAVKPESKDDALKRLYGELATAPDATAADKVVRQIELVWAQSASPTATLLLNRALKAAGEKNYDLSLQFLDTVTELFPDWSEGFNRRAYLYVVKLEYGRALGDLRRVLALDPGNFRALEGLVQ
;
A
#
# COMPACT_ATOMS: atom_id res chain seq x y z
N ALA A 1 50.98 -27.77 57.25
CA ALA A 1 49.60 -27.51 57.65
C ALA A 1 48.66 -28.00 56.55
N GLN A 2 48.06 -29.19 56.82
CA GLN A 2 47.11 -29.86 55.91
C GLN A 2 45.74 -29.29 56.18
N GLN A 3 45.07 -28.78 55.15
CA GLN A 3 43.66 -28.44 55.19
C GLN A 3 42.83 -29.67 54.87
N SER A 4 41.93 -30.02 55.78
CA SER A 4 40.97 -31.08 55.63
C SER A 4 39.86 -30.72 54.61
N PRO A 5 39.36 -31.71 53.84
CA PRO A 5 38.26 -31.47 52.92
C PRO A 5 36.92 -31.35 53.68
N PRO A 6 35.96 -30.59 53.13
CA PRO A 6 34.61 -30.45 53.72
C PRO A 6 33.78 -31.71 53.52
N PRO A 7 32.78 -31.96 54.40
CA PRO A 7 31.95 -33.18 54.37
C PRO A 7 30.94 -33.17 53.21
N PRO A 8 30.60 -34.36 52.68
CA PRO A 8 29.55 -34.46 51.67
C PRO A 8 28.18 -34.48 52.34
N GLY A 9 27.21 -33.72 51.75
CA GLY A 9 25.82 -33.91 52.07
C GLY A 9 25.07 -32.68 52.53
N ALA A 10 24.75 -31.79 51.62
CA ALA A 10 23.58 -30.95 51.77
C ALA A 10 22.78 -31.05 50.47
N SER A 11 21.76 -31.91 50.51
CA SER A 11 20.76 -32.03 49.46
C SER A 11 19.95 -30.75 49.40
N LEU A 12 20.04 -30.04 48.31
CA LEU A 12 19.15 -28.89 48.01
C LEU A 12 17.72 -29.46 47.78
N PRO A 13 16.67 -28.80 48.30
CA PRO A 13 15.31 -29.23 48.03
C PRO A 13 15.00 -29.03 46.52
N THR A 14 14.61 -30.13 45.89
CA THR A 14 14.07 -30.13 44.55
C THR A 14 12.77 -29.35 44.52
N ALA A 15 12.75 -28.22 43.79
CA ALA A 15 11.53 -27.52 43.47
C ALA A 15 10.58 -28.42 42.66
N PRO A 16 9.26 -28.35 42.90
CA PRO A 16 8.31 -29.13 42.13
C PRO A 16 8.35 -28.70 40.65
N PRO A 17 8.11 -29.66 39.72
CA PRO A 17 8.06 -29.29 38.31
C PRO A 17 6.95 -28.28 38.07
N ALA A 18 7.33 -27.10 37.54
CA ALA A 18 6.39 -26.13 37.04
C ALA A 18 5.49 -26.83 36.00
N ALA A 19 4.20 -26.86 36.27
CA ALA A 19 3.21 -27.32 35.30
C ALA A 19 3.46 -26.58 33.98
N ALA A 20 3.82 -27.33 32.97
CA ALA A 20 3.91 -26.83 31.61
C ALA A 20 2.51 -26.35 31.20
N GLY A 21 2.27 -25.09 31.37
CA GLY A 21 1.13 -24.43 30.74
C GLY A 21 1.24 -24.64 29.25
N ALA A 22 0.22 -25.27 28.66
CA ALA A 22 0.12 -25.39 27.22
C ALA A 22 0.31 -24.01 26.58
N PRO A 23 1.09 -23.88 25.49
CA PRO A 23 1.24 -22.60 24.82
C PRO A 23 -0.16 -22.09 24.43
N PRO A 24 -0.44 -20.80 24.55
CA PRO A 24 -1.70 -20.25 24.14
C PRO A 24 -1.92 -20.64 22.68
N ARG A 25 -3.03 -21.34 22.43
CA ARG A 25 -3.45 -21.74 21.08
C ARG A 25 -3.36 -20.51 20.20
N GLY A 26 -2.59 -20.65 19.09
CA GLY A 26 -2.18 -19.58 18.21
C GLY A 26 -3.30 -18.58 17.95
N ARG A 27 -2.98 -17.32 18.20
CA ARG A 27 -3.54 -16.27 17.36
C ARG A 27 -3.11 -16.64 15.95
N GLU A 28 -4.04 -17.17 15.15
CA GLU A 28 -3.84 -17.22 13.71
C GLU A 28 -3.37 -15.81 13.33
N ALA A 29 -2.14 -15.74 12.80
CA ALA A 29 -1.62 -14.48 12.29
C ALA A 29 -2.58 -14.08 11.19
N VAL A 30 -3.42 -13.08 11.45
CA VAL A 30 -4.32 -12.51 10.46
C VAL A 30 -3.43 -12.09 9.31
N LYS A 31 -3.52 -12.83 8.20
CA LYS A 31 -2.76 -12.49 6.98
C LYS A 31 -3.10 -11.04 6.64
N PRO A 32 -2.11 -10.17 6.45
CA PRO A 32 -2.40 -8.78 6.11
C PRO A 32 -3.29 -8.73 4.85
N GLU A 33 -4.33 -7.92 4.89
CA GLU A 33 -5.26 -7.74 3.78
C GLU A 33 -4.48 -7.34 2.53
N SER A 34 -4.74 -8.00 1.40
CA SER A 34 -4.12 -7.61 0.14
C SER A 34 -4.68 -6.27 -0.34
N LYS A 35 -3.91 -5.55 -1.19
CA LYS A 35 -4.37 -4.30 -1.79
C LYS A 35 -5.68 -4.46 -2.54
N ASP A 36 -5.83 -5.56 -3.29
CA ASP A 36 -7.03 -5.86 -4.07
C ASP A 36 -8.23 -6.16 -3.16
N ASP A 37 -8.03 -6.88 -2.06
CA ASP A 37 -9.10 -7.16 -1.10
C ASP A 37 -9.53 -5.89 -0.36
N ALA A 38 -8.57 -5.04 0.01
CA ALA A 38 -8.85 -3.73 0.61
C ALA A 38 -9.69 -2.84 -0.33
N LEU A 39 -9.33 -2.79 -1.61
CA LEU A 39 -10.10 -2.03 -2.61
C LEU A 39 -11.51 -2.59 -2.80
N LYS A 40 -11.67 -3.92 -2.93
CA LYS A 40 -12.99 -4.54 -3.05
C LYS A 40 -13.89 -4.20 -1.86
N ARG A 41 -13.35 -4.31 -0.65
CA ARG A 41 -14.09 -3.94 0.57
C ARG A 41 -14.48 -2.47 0.56
N LEU A 42 -13.54 -1.57 0.26
CA LEU A 42 -13.78 -0.12 0.25
C LEU A 42 -14.79 0.29 -0.85
N TYR A 43 -14.77 -0.34 -2.02
CA TYR A 43 -15.79 -0.08 -3.05
C TYR A 43 -17.17 -0.54 -2.58
N GLY A 44 -17.28 -1.66 -1.85
CA GLY A 44 -18.53 -2.09 -1.22
C GLY A 44 -19.03 -1.09 -0.18
N GLU A 45 -18.14 -0.57 0.67
CA GLU A 45 -18.45 0.45 1.67
C GLU A 45 -18.90 1.77 1.01
N LEU A 46 -18.24 2.17 -0.08
CA LEU A 46 -18.63 3.37 -0.85
C LEU A 46 -20.03 3.24 -1.44
N ALA A 47 -20.33 2.06 -2.03
CA ALA A 47 -21.66 1.80 -2.63
C ALA A 47 -22.79 1.83 -1.61
N THR A 48 -22.52 1.57 -0.34
CA THR A 48 -23.50 1.52 0.76
C THR A 48 -23.38 2.68 1.74
N ALA A 49 -22.57 3.70 1.42
CA ALA A 49 -22.37 4.85 2.28
C ALA A 49 -23.69 5.60 2.53
N PRO A 50 -24.06 5.87 3.80
CA PRO A 50 -25.37 6.44 4.13
C PRO A 50 -25.49 7.93 3.77
N ASP A 51 -24.38 8.64 3.65
CA ASP A 51 -24.32 10.07 3.36
C ASP A 51 -22.99 10.47 2.70
N ALA A 52 -22.92 11.71 2.22
CA ALA A 52 -21.73 12.25 1.57
C ALA A 52 -20.50 12.25 2.49
N THR A 53 -20.66 12.51 3.78
CA THR A 53 -19.55 12.55 4.74
C THR A 53 -18.93 11.16 4.93
N ALA A 54 -19.75 10.13 5.01
CA ALA A 54 -19.29 8.74 5.06
C ALA A 54 -18.61 8.35 3.74
N ALA A 55 -19.21 8.70 2.60
CA ALA A 55 -18.62 8.48 1.28
C ALA A 55 -17.25 9.14 1.14
N ASP A 56 -17.09 10.40 1.54
CA ASP A 56 -15.81 11.12 1.48
C ASP A 56 -14.71 10.47 2.33
N LYS A 57 -15.06 9.88 3.48
CA LYS A 57 -14.09 9.13 4.30
C LYS A 57 -13.61 7.88 3.59
N VAL A 58 -14.52 7.14 2.96
CA VAL A 58 -14.18 5.94 2.19
C VAL A 58 -13.34 6.30 0.96
N VAL A 59 -13.69 7.36 0.24
CA VAL A 59 -12.91 7.86 -0.90
C VAL A 59 -11.46 8.16 -0.50
N ARG A 60 -11.25 8.86 0.61
CA ARG A 60 -9.89 9.13 1.11
C ARG A 60 -9.11 7.86 1.44
N GLN A 61 -9.77 6.83 1.98
CA GLN A 61 -9.12 5.54 2.22
C GLN A 61 -8.76 4.83 0.91
N ILE A 62 -9.62 4.86 -0.08
CA ILE A 62 -9.34 4.32 -1.42
C ILE A 62 -8.12 5.02 -2.03
N GLU A 63 -8.06 6.35 -1.96
CA GLU A 63 -6.93 7.14 -2.47
C GLU A 63 -5.61 6.78 -1.78
N LEU A 64 -5.63 6.54 -0.47
CA LEU A 64 -4.44 6.08 0.27
C LEU A 64 -4.00 4.69 -0.20
N VAL A 65 -4.94 3.78 -0.46
CA VAL A 65 -4.61 2.44 -0.99
C VAL A 65 -4.02 2.54 -2.39
N TRP A 66 -4.57 3.38 -3.27
CA TRP A 66 -4.00 3.60 -4.61
C TRP A 66 -2.58 4.16 -4.55
N ALA A 67 -2.32 5.10 -3.65
CA ALA A 67 -1.00 5.72 -3.48
C ALA A 67 0.05 4.77 -2.91
N GLN A 68 -0.36 3.66 -2.29
CA GLN A 68 0.58 2.68 -1.76
C GLN A 68 1.37 1.99 -2.88
N SER A 69 2.69 2.07 -2.77
CA SER A 69 3.62 1.35 -3.63
C SER A 69 4.38 0.29 -2.84
N ALA A 70 4.66 -0.85 -3.45
CA ALA A 70 5.53 -1.87 -2.90
C ALA A 70 7.02 -1.46 -2.90
N SER A 71 7.36 -0.35 -3.57
CA SER A 71 8.74 0.08 -3.76
C SER A 71 8.98 1.51 -3.25
N PRO A 72 9.95 1.72 -2.33
CA PRO A 72 10.39 3.06 -1.95
C PRO A 72 10.88 3.89 -3.13
N THR A 73 11.50 3.26 -4.13
CA THR A 73 11.96 3.92 -5.36
C THR A 73 10.79 4.46 -6.17
N ALA A 74 9.71 3.68 -6.33
CA ALA A 74 8.50 4.13 -7.01
C ALA A 74 7.89 5.34 -6.31
N THR A 75 7.80 5.32 -5.00
CA THR A 75 7.30 6.45 -4.19
C THR A 75 8.18 7.69 -4.37
N LEU A 76 9.49 7.54 -4.35
CA LEU A 76 10.43 8.66 -4.54
C LEU A 76 10.26 9.30 -5.93
N LEU A 77 10.20 8.47 -6.98
CA LEU A 77 10.05 8.93 -8.35
C LEU A 77 8.70 9.65 -8.55
N LEU A 78 7.62 9.09 -7.99
CA LEU A 78 6.31 9.73 -8.04
C LEU A 78 6.33 11.10 -7.33
N ASN A 79 6.92 11.19 -6.16
CA ASN A 79 7.03 12.46 -5.42
C ASN A 79 7.82 13.51 -6.21
N ARG A 80 8.88 13.12 -6.90
CA ARG A 80 9.62 14.03 -7.81
C ARG A 80 8.77 14.47 -8.99
N ALA A 81 8.00 13.55 -9.57
CA ALA A 81 7.07 13.89 -10.64
C ALA A 81 6.02 14.91 -10.18
N LEU A 82 5.41 14.67 -9.02
CA LEU A 82 4.39 15.57 -8.45
C LEU A 82 4.97 16.95 -8.14
N LYS A 83 6.19 17.01 -7.61
CA LYS A 83 6.89 18.28 -7.38
C LYS A 83 7.12 19.05 -8.69
N ALA A 84 7.65 18.39 -9.71
CA ALA A 84 7.86 18.99 -11.03
C ALA A 84 6.55 19.48 -11.64
N ALA A 85 5.45 18.72 -11.52
CA ALA A 85 4.14 19.13 -11.97
C ALA A 85 3.62 20.38 -11.22
N GLY A 86 3.82 20.44 -9.91
CA GLY A 86 3.48 21.61 -9.08
C GLY A 86 4.24 22.88 -9.49
N GLU A 87 5.47 22.72 -9.97
CA GLU A 87 6.32 23.77 -10.53
C GLU A 87 5.98 24.05 -12.02
N LYS A 88 4.95 23.41 -12.57
CA LYS A 88 4.51 23.48 -13.99
C LYS A 88 5.58 22.98 -14.99
N ASN A 89 6.57 22.25 -14.50
CA ASN A 89 7.56 21.58 -15.34
C ASN A 89 7.03 20.20 -15.77
N TYR A 90 6.04 20.23 -16.66
CA TYR A 90 5.31 19.02 -17.08
C TYR A 90 6.20 18.04 -17.84
N ASP A 91 7.17 18.51 -18.59
CA ASP A 91 8.07 17.64 -19.34
C ASP A 91 8.98 16.84 -18.41
N LEU A 92 9.53 17.46 -17.36
CA LEU A 92 10.29 16.78 -16.34
C LEU A 92 9.40 15.80 -15.54
N SER A 93 8.19 16.22 -15.20
CA SER A 93 7.23 15.35 -14.52
C SER A 93 6.92 14.11 -15.35
N LEU A 94 6.69 14.25 -16.66
CA LEU A 94 6.47 13.12 -17.57
C LEU A 94 7.67 12.17 -17.62
N GLN A 95 8.91 12.67 -17.64
CA GLN A 95 10.11 11.83 -17.61
C GLN A 95 10.15 10.93 -16.35
N PHE A 96 9.83 11.49 -15.18
CA PHE A 96 9.72 10.68 -13.96
C PHE A 96 8.58 9.67 -14.04
N LEU A 97 7.43 10.05 -14.56
CA LEU A 97 6.28 9.14 -14.70
C LEU A 97 6.49 8.06 -15.76
N ASP A 98 7.18 8.36 -16.85
CA ASP A 98 7.62 7.35 -17.81
C ASP A 98 8.49 6.29 -17.13
N THR A 99 9.45 6.72 -16.33
CA THR A 99 10.28 5.80 -15.53
C THR A 99 9.44 4.98 -14.53
N VAL A 100 8.48 5.61 -13.85
CA VAL A 100 7.58 4.90 -12.92
C VAL A 100 6.77 3.83 -13.65
N THR A 101 6.14 4.16 -14.77
CA THR A 101 5.28 3.23 -15.50
C THR A 101 6.07 2.11 -16.19
N GLU A 102 7.33 2.35 -16.56
CA GLU A 102 8.24 1.35 -17.11
C GLU A 102 8.73 0.37 -16.04
N LEU A 103 9.19 0.87 -14.90
CA LEU A 103 9.76 0.05 -13.83
C LEU A 103 8.69 -0.62 -12.96
N PHE A 104 7.52 -0.02 -12.83
CA PHE A 104 6.42 -0.48 -11.97
C PHE A 104 5.10 -0.58 -12.75
N PRO A 105 5.03 -1.45 -13.78
CA PRO A 105 3.88 -1.53 -14.69
C PRO A 105 2.58 -2.02 -14.05
N ASP A 106 2.65 -2.56 -12.83
CA ASP A 106 1.48 -3.03 -12.07
C ASP A 106 0.96 -1.98 -11.06
N TRP A 107 1.61 -0.83 -10.97
CA TRP A 107 1.16 0.25 -10.10
C TRP A 107 0.33 1.27 -10.88
N SER A 108 -1.00 1.19 -10.71
CA SER A 108 -1.97 2.00 -11.45
C SER A 108 -1.80 3.51 -11.25
N GLU A 109 -1.28 3.94 -10.07
CA GLU A 109 -1.11 5.35 -9.74
C GLU A 109 -0.13 6.05 -10.69
N GLY A 110 0.92 5.39 -11.13
CA GLY A 110 1.86 5.94 -12.11
C GLY A 110 1.17 6.32 -13.43
N PHE A 111 0.36 5.40 -13.95
CA PHE A 111 -0.42 5.64 -15.17
C PHE A 111 -1.49 6.71 -14.97
N ASN A 112 -2.16 6.71 -13.82
CA ASN A 112 -3.19 7.69 -13.51
C ASN A 112 -2.62 9.12 -13.47
N ARG A 113 -1.46 9.31 -12.84
CA ARG A 113 -0.78 10.61 -12.80
C ARG A 113 -0.27 11.04 -14.17
N ARG A 114 0.23 10.10 -14.97
CA ARG A 114 0.68 10.40 -16.33
C ARG A 114 -0.49 10.77 -17.24
N ALA A 115 -1.61 10.06 -17.14
CA ALA A 115 -2.83 10.40 -17.88
C ALA A 115 -3.29 11.83 -17.58
N TYR A 116 -3.29 12.22 -16.31
CA TYR A 116 -3.63 13.60 -15.92
C TYR A 116 -2.72 14.63 -16.61
N LEU A 117 -1.41 14.42 -16.66
CA LEU A 117 -0.50 15.33 -17.35
C LEU A 117 -0.72 15.37 -18.85
N TYR A 118 -1.04 14.23 -19.47
CA TYR A 118 -1.40 14.20 -20.88
C TYR A 118 -2.66 14.99 -21.17
N VAL A 119 -3.66 14.96 -20.28
CA VAL A 119 -4.85 15.84 -20.39
C VAL A 119 -4.45 17.31 -20.30
N VAL A 120 -3.62 17.69 -19.33
CA VAL A 120 -3.11 19.08 -19.18
C VAL A 120 -2.36 19.53 -20.43
N LYS A 121 -1.65 18.63 -21.11
CA LYS A 121 -0.94 18.90 -22.37
C LYS A 121 -1.81 18.76 -23.62
N LEU A 122 -3.11 18.48 -23.48
CA LEU A 122 -4.06 18.22 -24.56
C LEU A 122 -3.71 16.98 -25.43
N GLU A 123 -2.94 16.07 -24.88
CA GLU A 123 -2.52 14.81 -25.53
C GLU A 123 -3.52 13.68 -25.19
N TYR A 124 -4.78 13.87 -25.54
CA TYR A 124 -5.89 13.01 -25.13
C TYR A 124 -5.74 11.54 -25.54
N GLY A 125 -5.17 11.27 -26.70
CA GLY A 125 -4.94 9.90 -27.14
C GLY A 125 -4.02 9.11 -26.21
N ARG A 126 -2.96 9.73 -25.69
CA ARG A 126 -2.05 9.15 -24.70
C ARG A 126 -2.72 9.01 -23.34
N ALA A 127 -3.48 10.04 -22.93
CA ALA A 127 -4.26 9.97 -21.70
C ALA A 127 -5.22 8.78 -21.68
N LEU A 128 -5.96 8.55 -22.77
CA LEU A 128 -6.86 7.41 -22.91
C LEU A 128 -6.13 6.06 -22.83
N GLY A 129 -4.93 5.96 -23.39
CA GLY A 129 -4.10 4.77 -23.29
C GLY A 129 -3.76 4.44 -21.84
N ASP A 130 -3.33 5.44 -21.07
CA ASP A 130 -2.98 5.27 -19.66
C ASP A 130 -4.23 4.99 -18.79
N LEU A 131 -5.35 5.66 -19.03
CA LEU A 131 -6.60 5.40 -18.29
C LEU A 131 -7.12 3.98 -18.52
N ARG A 132 -7.01 3.46 -19.76
CA ARG A 132 -7.33 2.05 -20.04
C ARG A 132 -6.43 1.11 -19.27
N ARG A 133 -5.14 1.43 -19.13
CA ARG A 133 -4.22 0.63 -18.31
C ARG A 133 -4.60 0.66 -16.84
N VAL A 134 -4.96 1.82 -16.29
CA VAL A 134 -5.46 1.94 -14.92
C VAL A 134 -6.66 1.03 -14.70
N LEU A 135 -7.65 1.05 -15.60
CA LEU A 135 -8.85 0.23 -15.49
C LEU A 135 -8.59 -1.27 -15.70
N ALA A 136 -7.56 -1.64 -16.45
CA ALA A 136 -7.13 -3.03 -16.57
C ALA A 136 -6.53 -3.56 -15.25
N LEU A 137 -5.82 -2.69 -14.50
CA LEU A 137 -5.24 -3.01 -13.20
C LEU A 137 -6.25 -2.93 -12.05
N ASP A 138 -7.16 -1.98 -12.12
CA ASP A 138 -8.19 -1.71 -11.11
C ASP A 138 -9.50 -1.28 -11.81
N PRO A 139 -10.39 -2.23 -12.14
CA PRO A 139 -11.63 -1.95 -12.85
C PRO A 139 -12.59 -1.00 -12.09
N GLY A 140 -12.46 -0.92 -10.76
CA GLY A 140 -13.26 -0.04 -9.90
C GLY A 140 -12.69 1.37 -9.75
N ASN A 141 -11.60 1.72 -10.44
CA ASN A 141 -10.99 3.03 -10.31
C ASN A 141 -11.87 4.13 -10.92
N PHE A 142 -12.69 4.75 -10.08
CA PHE A 142 -13.66 5.76 -10.50
C PHE A 142 -13.01 7.03 -11.07
N ARG A 143 -11.79 7.41 -10.63
CA ARG A 143 -11.07 8.56 -11.21
C ARG A 143 -10.68 8.31 -12.67
N ALA A 144 -10.28 7.06 -12.98
CA ALA A 144 -10.00 6.70 -14.36
C ALA A 144 -11.28 6.65 -15.19
N LEU A 145 -12.40 6.21 -14.62
CA LEU A 145 -13.71 6.24 -15.29
C LEU A 145 -14.16 7.68 -15.57
N GLU A 146 -14.03 8.58 -14.60
CA GLU A 146 -14.32 10.01 -14.79
C GLU A 146 -13.47 10.62 -15.90
N GLY A 147 -12.18 10.32 -15.94
CA GLY A 147 -11.27 10.82 -16.98
C GLY A 147 -11.60 10.33 -18.40
N LEU A 148 -12.35 9.22 -18.54
CA LEU A 148 -12.79 8.73 -19.85
C LEU A 148 -14.06 9.44 -20.38
N VAL A 149 -14.81 10.12 -19.50
CA VAL A 149 -16.10 10.76 -19.85
C VAL A 149 -15.93 12.24 -20.20
N GLN A 150 -14.81 12.86 -19.85
CA GLN A 150 -14.46 14.25 -20.17
C GLN A 150 -13.87 14.39 -21.57
#